data_fda067e42bd66789da96e17e51698ea8
#
_entry.id   fda067e42bd66789da96e17e51698ea8
#
_cell.length_a   1.000
_cell.length_b   1.000
_cell.length_c   1.000
_cell.angle_alpha   90.00
_cell.angle_beta   90.00
_cell.angle_gamma   90.00
#
_symmetry.space_group_name_H-M   'P 1'
#
loop_
_entity.id
_entity.type
_entity.pdbx_description
1 polymer ?
#
loop_
_entity_poly.entity_id
_entity_poly.type
_entity_poly.pdbx_seq_one_letter_code
_entity_poly.pdbx_strand_id
1 'polypeptide(L)'
;MDAYYQNAIFFTGLTGLLAMIPCLWFYSRDRAARKIGGLVTSQKPWQLKIPEMLLLLGMGAAFSQFANMLVGILQSVLNYQEYQESMDQLMEGKKMWFLILSMGIIAPLAEEIVFRWLIYLRLRDYMRMGAAAVISGLIFGIYHGNLVQAVYASLLGIVFAYILDISGCLWSSVLLHMGANIWSLISPDLYTWIIARNPAAIMILFLILLMVMILGCFYFTKRVQGRSKRVI
;
A
#
# COMPACT_ATOMS: atom_id res chain seq x y z
N MET A 1 -16.21 18.29 -20.63
CA MET A 1 -15.68 17.55 -19.45
C MET A 1 -15.38 18.59 -18.38
N ASP A 2 -15.95 18.45 -17.19
CA ASP A 2 -15.86 19.47 -16.16
C ASP A 2 -14.41 19.67 -15.71
N ALA A 3 -14.04 20.93 -15.41
CA ALA A 3 -12.70 21.28 -14.91
C ALA A 3 -12.27 20.45 -13.68
N TYR A 4 -13.23 19.92 -12.94
CA TYR A 4 -13.00 19.01 -11.84
C TYR A 4 -12.34 17.69 -12.30
N TYR A 5 -12.86 17.03 -13.33
CA TYR A 5 -12.29 15.78 -13.83
C TYR A 5 -10.89 15.96 -14.41
N GLN A 6 -10.66 17.09 -15.09
CA GLN A 6 -9.32 17.41 -15.61
C GLN A 6 -8.28 17.59 -14.50
N ASN A 7 -8.70 18.02 -13.30
CA ASN A 7 -7.82 18.27 -12.17
C ASN A 7 -8.03 17.30 -10.98
N ALA A 8 -8.78 16.21 -11.19
CA ALA A 8 -9.15 15.29 -10.11
C ALA A 8 -7.92 14.78 -9.32
N ILE A 9 -6.82 14.40 -9.98
CA ILE A 9 -5.59 13.94 -9.31
C ILE A 9 -4.98 15.06 -8.46
N PHE A 10 -4.99 16.31 -8.94
CA PHE A 10 -4.50 17.45 -8.16
C PHE A 10 -5.35 17.67 -6.91
N PHE A 11 -6.67 17.67 -7.05
CA PHE A 11 -7.58 17.83 -5.91
C PHE A 11 -7.47 16.66 -4.93
N THR A 12 -7.32 15.42 -5.42
CA THR A 12 -7.10 14.24 -4.56
C THR A 12 -5.80 14.37 -3.77
N GLY A 13 -4.71 14.78 -4.41
CA GLY A 13 -3.44 15.03 -3.73
C GLY A 13 -3.55 16.15 -2.69
N LEU A 14 -4.17 17.27 -3.05
CA LEU A 14 -4.36 18.42 -2.15
C LEU A 14 -5.25 18.08 -0.96
N THR A 15 -6.38 17.43 -1.20
CA THR A 15 -7.29 17.00 -0.12
C THR A 15 -6.63 15.95 0.78
N GLY A 16 -5.83 15.04 0.23
CA GLY A 16 -5.02 14.09 1.00
C GLY A 16 -4.05 14.81 1.94
N LEU A 17 -3.30 15.81 1.44
CA LEU A 17 -2.39 16.63 2.25
C LEU A 17 -3.13 17.39 3.36
N LEU A 18 -4.26 18.02 3.03
CA LEU A 18 -5.06 18.77 4.02
C LEU A 18 -5.68 17.84 5.07
N ALA A 19 -6.17 16.68 4.67
CA ALA A 19 -6.76 15.68 5.57
C ALA A 19 -5.73 15.08 6.55
N MET A 20 -4.45 15.03 6.17
CA MET A 20 -3.40 14.55 7.09
C MET A 20 -3.29 15.41 8.35
N ILE A 21 -3.55 16.71 8.29
CA ILE A 21 -3.44 17.62 9.45
C ILE A 21 -4.37 17.18 10.59
N PRO A 22 -5.70 17.11 10.41
CA PRO A 22 -6.59 16.64 11.47
C PRO A 22 -6.35 15.16 11.83
N CYS A 23 -6.01 14.31 10.87
CA CYS A 23 -5.72 12.90 11.14
C CYS A 23 -4.50 12.71 12.04
N LEU A 24 -3.41 13.45 11.83
CA LEU A 24 -2.23 13.43 12.69
C LEU A 24 -2.53 14.01 14.09
N TRP A 25 -3.35 15.04 14.17
CA TRP A 25 -3.82 15.57 15.44
C TRP A 25 -4.64 14.54 16.21
N PHE A 26 -5.62 13.89 15.58
CA PHE A 26 -6.39 12.80 16.18
C PHE A 26 -5.49 11.65 16.60
N TYR A 27 -4.57 11.23 15.75
CA TYR A 27 -3.61 10.17 16.07
C TYR A 27 -2.79 10.49 17.31
N SER A 28 -2.26 11.71 17.45
CA SER A 28 -1.45 12.10 18.60
C SER A 28 -2.25 12.04 19.90
N ARG A 29 -3.50 12.50 19.89
CA ARG A 29 -4.42 12.43 21.02
C ARG A 29 -4.82 10.99 21.35
N ASP A 30 -5.16 10.22 20.32
CA ASP A 30 -5.53 8.81 20.47
C ASP A 30 -4.38 8.00 21.06
N ARG A 31 -3.17 8.21 20.56
CA ARG A 31 -1.97 7.55 21.09
C ARG A 31 -1.73 7.87 22.56
N ALA A 32 -1.94 9.12 22.96
CA ALA A 32 -1.81 9.53 24.36
C ALA A 32 -2.86 8.82 25.25
N ALA A 33 -4.13 8.82 24.82
CA ALA A 33 -5.22 8.14 25.52
C ALA A 33 -4.98 6.63 25.63
N ARG A 34 -4.56 5.98 24.57
CA ARG A 34 -4.24 4.54 24.52
C ARG A 34 -3.06 4.19 25.45
N LYS A 35 -2.05 5.05 25.51
CA LYS A 35 -0.92 4.88 26.43
C LYS A 35 -1.39 4.92 27.89
N ILE A 36 -2.27 5.86 28.25
CA ILE A 36 -2.86 5.96 29.59
C ILE A 36 -3.71 4.72 29.89
N GLY A 37 -4.49 4.23 28.91
CA GLY A 37 -5.33 3.03 29.04
C GLY A 37 -4.56 1.71 28.99
N GLY A 38 -3.24 1.71 28.85
CA GLY A 38 -2.43 0.48 28.77
C GLY A 38 -2.58 -0.30 27.45
N LEU A 39 -3.20 0.31 26.42
CA LEU A 39 -3.47 -0.34 25.13
C LEU A 39 -2.30 -0.25 24.13
N VAL A 40 -1.35 0.63 24.39
CA VAL A 40 -0.14 0.75 23.55
C VAL A 40 0.87 -0.29 24.00
N THR A 41 1.21 -1.22 23.10
CA THR A 41 2.28 -2.19 23.35
C THR A 41 3.61 -1.48 23.61
N SER A 42 4.36 -1.95 24.58
CA SER A 42 5.68 -1.41 24.96
C SER A 42 6.78 -1.67 23.92
N GLN A 43 6.44 -2.37 22.82
CA GLN A 43 7.42 -2.68 21.77
C GLN A 43 7.87 -1.41 21.06
N LYS A 44 9.18 -1.16 21.07
CA LYS A 44 9.77 -0.07 20.27
C LYS A 44 9.54 -0.36 18.78
N PRO A 45 9.09 0.65 17.99
CA PRO A 45 8.96 0.49 16.54
C PRO A 45 10.32 0.15 15.93
N TRP A 46 10.29 -0.53 14.78
CA TRP A 46 11.51 -0.81 14.04
C TRP A 46 12.16 0.48 13.56
N GLN A 47 13.47 0.56 13.73
CA GLN A 47 14.28 1.55 13.05
C GLN A 47 14.68 0.94 11.69
N LEU A 48 14.09 1.47 10.62
CA LEU A 48 14.33 1.02 9.26
C LEU A 48 15.66 1.59 8.76
N LYS A 49 16.52 0.72 8.25
CA LYS A 49 17.74 1.11 7.53
C LYS A 49 17.42 1.31 6.04
N ILE A 50 18.23 2.06 5.32
CA ILE A 50 18.04 2.32 3.88
C ILE A 50 17.84 1.04 3.06
N PRO A 51 18.61 -0.04 3.21
CA PRO A 51 18.36 -1.28 2.48
C PRO A 51 17.00 -1.90 2.78
N GLU A 52 16.51 -1.77 4.01
CA GLU A 52 15.18 -2.27 4.41
C GLU A 52 14.06 -1.41 3.82
N MET A 53 14.26 -0.11 3.70
CA MET A 53 13.32 0.79 3.02
C MET A 53 13.21 0.45 1.53
N LEU A 54 14.33 0.22 0.87
CA LEU A 54 14.37 -0.21 -0.54
C LEU A 54 13.73 -1.60 -0.71
N LEU A 55 13.98 -2.52 0.21
CA LEU A 55 13.35 -3.84 0.18
C LEU A 55 11.83 -3.75 0.33
N LEU A 56 11.32 -2.90 1.22
CA LEU A 56 9.87 -2.67 1.38
C LEU A 56 9.24 -2.08 0.12
N LEU A 57 9.88 -1.10 -0.52
CA LEU A 57 9.43 -0.56 -1.81
C LEU A 57 9.38 -1.67 -2.89
N GLY A 58 10.44 -2.47 -3.00
CA GLY A 58 10.49 -3.59 -3.95
C GLY A 58 9.45 -4.67 -3.64
N MET A 59 9.23 -4.99 -2.37
CA MET A 59 8.15 -5.90 -1.96
C MET A 59 6.77 -5.35 -2.32
N GLY A 60 6.54 -4.05 -2.13
CA GLY A 60 5.30 -3.39 -2.55
C GLY A 60 5.05 -3.56 -4.04
N ALA A 61 6.05 -3.30 -4.87
CA ALA A 61 6.00 -3.53 -6.31
C ALA A 61 5.66 -5.00 -6.63
N ALA A 62 6.32 -5.95 -5.96
CA ALA A 62 6.07 -7.36 -6.16
C ALA A 62 4.64 -7.78 -5.75
N PHE A 63 4.18 -7.38 -4.57
CA PHE A 63 2.80 -7.68 -4.13
C PHE A 63 1.76 -7.07 -5.08
N SER A 64 1.97 -5.83 -5.54
CA SER A 64 1.09 -5.18 -6.53
C SER A 64 1.06 -5.96 -7.83
N GLN A 65 2.22 -6.42 -8.33
CA GLN A 65 2.30 -7.22 -9.55
C GLN A 65 1.45 -8.49 -9.46
N PHE A 66 1.56 -9.24 -8.36
CA PHE A 66 0.81 -10.49 -8.21
C PHE A 66 -0.68 -10.23 -7.91
N ALA A 67 -1.02 -9.14 -7.22
CA ALA A 67 -2.41 -8.72 -7.05
C ALA A 67 -3.07 -8.35 -8.39
N ASN A 68 -2.37 -7.61 -9.26
CA ASN A 68 -2.84 -7.28 -10.60
C ASN A 68 -3.00 -8.52 -11.49
N MET A 69 -2.12 -9.51 -11.37
CA MET A 69 -2.28 -10.80 -12.09
C MET A 69 -3.56 -11.52 -11.63
N LEU A 70 -3.86 -11.53 -10.34
CA LEU A 70 -5.11 -12.12 -9.83
C LEU A 70 -6.34 -11.38 -10.38
N VAL A 71 -6.31 -10.05 -10.40
CA VAL A 71 -7.38 -9.24 -11.01
C VAL A 71 -7.54 -9.56 -12.49
N GLY A 72 -6.42 -9.71 -13.23
CA GLY A 72 -6.44 -10.11 -14.63
C GLY A 72 -7.10 -11.48 -14.87
N ILE A 73 -6.95 -12.44 -13.95
CA ILE A 73 -7.67 -13.73 -14.03
C ILE A 73 -9.18 -13.53 -13.82
N LEU A 74 -9.57 -12.58 -12.98
CA LEU A 74 -10.96 -12.29 -12.64
C LEU A 74 -11.60 -11.25 -13.57
N GLN A 75 -10.91 -10.79 -14.61
CA GLN A 75 -11.35 -9.70 -15.48
C GLN A 75 -12.72 -9.92 -16.13
N SER A 76 -13.11 -11.18 -16.39
CA SER A 76 -14.42 -11.51 -16.96
C SER A 76 -15.58 -11.31 -15.99
N VAL A 77 -15.29 -11.26 -14.67
CA VAL A 77 -16.29 -11.07 -13.60
C VAL A 77 -16.27 -9.62 -13.11
N LEU A 78 -15.14 -8.93 -13.27
CA LEU A 78 -14.94 -7.55 -12.91
C LEU A 78 -15.11 -6.67 -14.14
N ASN A 79 -15.70 -5.49 -14.02
CA ASN A 79 -15.77 -4.49 -15.10
C ASN A 79 -14.37 -3.88 -15.36
N TYR A 80 -13.42 -4.75 -15.73
CA TYR A 80 -12.01 -4.40 -15.85
C TYR A 80 -11.76 -3.39 -16.97
N GLN A 81 -12.45 -3.54 -18.10
CA GLN A 81 -12.29 -2.62 -19.22
C GLN A 81 -12.77 -1.20 -18.87
N GLU A 82 -13.95 -1.08 -18.26
CA GLU A 82 -14.49 0.20 -17.79
C GLU A 82 -13.56 0.87 -16.77
N TYR A 83 -12.98 0.07 -15.85
CA TYR A 83 -11.99 0.55 -14.91
C TYR A 83 -10.73 1.09 -15.62
N GLN A 84 -10.17 0.34 -16.60
CA GLN A 84 -9.00 0.77 -17.36
C GLN A 84 -9.26 2.06 -18.12
N GLU A 85 -10.37 2.16 -18.86
CA GLU A 85 -10.76 3.37 -19.57
C GLU A 85 -10.88 4.58 -18.65
N SER A 86 -11.45 4.39 -17.46
CA SER A 86 -11.57 5.44 -16.45
C SER A 86 -10.21 5.90 -15.93
N MET A 87 -9.29 4.96 -15.68
CA MET A 87 -7.93 5.27 -15.22
C MET A 87 -7.11 5.96 -16.31
N ASP A 88 -7.22 5.51 -17.56
CA ASP A 88 -6.53 6.12 -18.70
C ASP A 88 -7.01 7.57 -18.92
N GLN A 89 -8.32 7.82 -18.85
CA GLN A 89 -8.88 9.18 -18.91
C GLN A 89 -8.40 10.06 -17.76
N LEU A 90 -8.30 9.50 -16.55
CA LEU A 90 -7.84 10.23 -15.36
C LEU A 90 -6.36 10.64 -15.50
N MET A 91 -5.52 9.79 -16.11
CA MET A 91 -4.08 9.99 -16.25
C MET A 91 -3.70 10.74 -17.53
N GLU A 92 -4.60 10.83 -18.52
CA GLU A 92 -4.35 11.43 -19.83
C GLU A 92 -3.78 12.85 -19.71
N GLY A 93 -2.73 13.13 -20.49
CA GLY A 93 -2.06 14.43 -20.53
C GLY A 93 -1.26 14.82 -19.28
N LYS A 94 -1.21 13.98 -18.25
CA LYS A 94 -0.47 14.28 -17.03
C LYS A 94 0.96 13.73 -17.09
N LYS A 95 1.89 14.49 -16.54
CA LYS A 95 3.31 14.09 -16.50
C LYS A 95 3.53 12.98 -15.46
N MET A 96 4.31 11.98 -15.78
CA MET A 96 4.60 10.83 -14.91
C MET A 96 5.12 11.24 -13.52
N TRP A 97 6.01 12.25 -13.43
CA TRP A 97 6.48 12.72 -12.12
C TRP A 97 5.36 13.24 -11.22
N PHE A 98 4.33 13.89 -11.82
CA PHE A 98 3.17 14.39 -11.09
C PHE A 98 2.27 13.24 -10.60
N LEU A 99 2.06 12.20 -11.42
CA LEU A 99 1.34 11.00 -11.04
C LEU A 99 2.06 10.27 -9.90
N ILE A 100 3.37 10.09 -10.00
CA ILE A 100 4.19 9.47 -8.94
C ILE A 100 4.09 10.27 -7.64
N LEU A 101 4.22 11.60 -7.70
CA LEU A 101 4.12 12.44 -6.50
C LEU A 101 2.73 12.33 -5.85
N SER A 102 1.67 12.47 -6.65
CA SER A 102 0.29 12.53 -6.13
C SER A 102 -0.23 11.15 -5.73
N MET A 103 -0.17 10.16 -6.65
CA MET A 103 -0.75 8.83 -6.46
C MET A 103 0.25 7.83 -5.88
N GLY A 104 1.54 8.00 -6.17
CA GLY A 104 2.58 7.09 -5.70
C GLY A 104 3.12 7.42 -4.30
N ILE A 105 3.03 8.67 -3.86
CA ILE A 105 3.64 9.12 -2.59
C ILE A 105 2.60 9.74 -1.65
N ILE A 106 1.91 10.80 -2.08
CA ILE A 106 1.01 11.57 -1.20
C ILE A 106 -0.20 10.74 -0.81
N ALA A 107 -0.88 10.11 -1.78
CA ALA A 107 -2.06 9.31 -1.51
C ALA A 107 -1.74 8.14 -0.56
N PRO A 108 -0.72 7.27 -0.80
CA PRO A 108 -0.33 6.23 0.15
C PRO A 108 -0.04 6.73 1.56
N LEU A 109 0.62 7.88 1.69
CA LEU A 109 0.91 8.44 3.01
C LEU A 109 -0.38 8.83 3.76
N ALA A 110 -1.30 9.54 3.09
CA ALA A 110 -2.57 9.95 3.67
C ALA A 110 -3.45 8.74 4.02
N GLU A 111 -3.53 7.77 3.12
CA GLU A 111 -4.32 6.56 3.30
C GLU A 111 -3.79 5.68 4.43
N GLU A 112 -2.47 5.50 4.56
CA GLU A 112 -1.90 4.74 5.66
C GLU A 112 -2.14 5.40 7.02
N ILE A 113 -2.13 6.72 7.10
CA ILE A 113 -2.49 7.43 8.34
C ILE A 113 -3.94 7.12 8.73
N VAL A 114 -4.87 7.14 7.79
CA VAL A 114 -6.29 6.86 8.06
C VAL A 114 -6.51 5.37 8.33
N PHE A 115 -6.14 4.51 7.38
CA PHE A 115 -6.53 3.10 7.43
C PHE A 115 -5.68 2.27 8.39
N ARG A 116 -4.40 2.63 8.63
CA ARG A 116 -3.52 1.87 9.54
C ARG A 116 -3.46 2.49 10.92
N TRP A 117 -3.25 3.78 11.03
CA TRP A 117 -3.18 4.38 12.36
C TRP A 117 -4.53 4.61 13.01
N LEU A 118 -5.53 5.11 12.30
CA LEU A 118 -6.82 5.41 12.91
C LEU A 118 -7.77 4.20 12.92
N ILE A 119 -7.86 3.43 11.85
CA ILE A 119 -8.80 2.31 11.74
C ILE A 119 -8.16 1.03 12.27
N TYR A 120 -7.06 0.55 11.67
CA TYR A 120 -6.49 -0.75 12.02
C TYR A 120 -6.06 -0.83 13.48
N LEU A 121 -5.31 0.15 13.99
CA LEU A 121 -4.87 0.13 15.39
C LEU A 121 -6.05 0.16 16.37
N ARG A 122 -7.14 0.84 16.01
CA ARG A 122 -8.36 0.82 16.84
C ARG A 122 -9.03 -0.55 16.83
N LEU A 123 -9.11 -1.20 15.67
CA LEU A 123 -9.60 -2.57 15.59
C LEU A 123 -8.73 -3.55 16.40
N ARG A 124 -7.41 -3.34 16.41
CA ARG A 124 -6.45 -4.15 17.19
C ARG A 124 -6.66 -4.07 18.71
N ASP A 125 -7.27 -3.01 19.23
CA ASP A 125 -7.61 -2.91 20.65
C ASP A 125 -8.68 -3.93 21.07
N TYR A 126 -9.54 -4.35 20.13
CA TYR A 126 -10.71 -5.19 20.42
C TYR A 126 -10.64 -6.58 19.79
N MET A 127 -9.74 -6.82 18.84
CA MET A 127 -9.68 -8.09 18.13
C MET A 127 -8.26 -8.54 17.79
N ARG A 128 -8.14 -9.81 17.39
CA ARG A 128 -6.87 -10.41 16.99
C ARG A 128 -6.35 -9.80 15.67
N MET A 129 -5.03 -9.80 15.50
CA MET A 129 -4.33 -9.25 14.33
C MET A 129 -4.96 -9.63 13.00
N GLY A 130 -5.22 -10.92 12.77
CA GLY A 130 -5.79 -11.39 11.50
C GLY A 130 -7.17 -10.80 11.21
N ALA A 131 -8.08 -10.79 12.18
CA ALA A 131 -9.42 -10.21 12.02
C ALA A 131 -9.35 -8.70 11.77
N ALA A 132 -8.52 -7.98 12.54
CA ALA A 132 -8.31 -6.54 12.37
C ALA A 132 -7.73 -6.22 10.99
N ALA A 133 -6.75 -7.01 10.51
CA ALA A 133 -6.15 -6.83 9.20
C ALA A 133 -7.14 -7.05 8.06
N VAL A 134 -7.96 -8.11 8.15
CA VAL A 134 -8.99 -8.40 7.14
C VAL A 134 -10.02 -7.28 7.10
N ILE A 135 -10.57 -6.87 8.25
CA ILE A 135 -11.58 -5.81 8.30
C ILE A 135 -11.01 -4.48 7.78
N SER A 136 -9.83 -4.08 8.24
CA SER A 136 -9.17 -2.86 7.78
C SER A 136 -8.85 -2.91 6.27
N GLY A 137 -8.45 -4.08 5.77
CA GLY A 137 -8.20 -4.29 4.33
C GLY A 137 -9.48 -4.18 3.50
N LEU A 138 -10.58 -4.79 3.96
CA LEU A 138 -11.88 -4.69 3.29
C LEU A 138 -12.40 -3.25 3.27
N ILE A 139 -12.32 -2.53 4.39
CA ILE A 139 -12.72 -1.12 4.46
C ILE A 139 -11.88 -0.29 3.48
N PHE A 140 -10.57 -0.55 3.40
CA PHE A 140 -9.66 0.11 2.47
C PHE A 140 -10.03 -0.18 1.01
N GLY A 141 -10.35 -1.43 0.67
CA GLY A 141 -10.82 -1.78 -0.67
C GLY A 141 -12.13 -1.11 -1.05
N ILE A 142 -13.14 -1.15 -0.16
CA ILE A 142 -14.46 -0.53 -0.39
C ILE A 142 -14.33 0.99 -0.59
N TYR A 143 -13.44 1.64 0.12
CA TYR A 143 -13.17 3.09 0.00
C TYR A 143 -12.86 3.52 -1.44
N HIS A 144 -12.28 2.66 -2.27
CA HIS A 144 -11.93 2.99 -3.65
C HIS A 144 -13.14 3.12 -4.60
N GLY A 145 -14.32 2.67 -4.20
CA GLY A 145 -15.56 2.92 -4.93
C GLY A 145 -15.76 2.13 -6.22
N ASN A 146 -14.85 1.23 -6.59
CA ASN A 146 -15.00 0.33 -7.73
C ASN A 146 -14.55 -1.10 -7.38
N LEU A 147 -15.15 -2.08 -8.04
CA LEU A 147 -14.95 -3.49 -7.69
C LEU A 147 -13.54 -3.99 -7.98
N VAL A 148 -12.92 -3.52 -9.05
CA VAL A 148 -11.54 -3.92 -9.43
C VAL A 148 -10.57 -3.48 -8.33
N GLN A 149 -10.60 -2.19 -7.96
CA GLN A 149 -9.78 -1.68 -6.88
C GLN A 149 -10.14 -2.30 -5.53
N ALA A 150 -11.43 -2.55 -5.27
CA ALA A 150 -11.87 -3.19 -4.04
C ALA A 150 -11.17 -4.54 -3.81
N VAL A 151 -11.04 -5.36 -4.85
CA VAL A 151 -10.38 -6.67 -4.75
C VAL A 151 -8.89 -6.51 -4.41
N TYR A 152 -8.12 -5.84 -5.26
CA TYR A 152 -6.66 -5.80 -5.06
C TYR A 152 -6.25 -4.91 -3.87
N ALA A 153 -6.97 -3.80 -3.64
CA ALA A 153 -6.67 -2.93 -2.50
C ALA A 153 -7.02 -3.61 -1.16
N SER A 154 -8.08 -4.43 -1.10
CA SER A 154 -8.35 -5.24 0.09
C SER A 154 -7.19 -6.20 0.40
N LEU A 155 -6.69 -6.92 -0.60
CA LEU A 155 -5.58 -7.86 -0.44
C LEU A 155 -4.30 -7.14 0.00
N LEU A 156 -3.92 -6.06 -0.69
CA LEU A 156 -2.76 -5.25 -0.32
C LEU A 156 -2.95 -4.60 1.06
N GLY A 157 -4.16 -4.16 1.35
CA GLY A 157 -4.52 -3.57 2.64
C GLY A 157 -4.31 -4.51 3.82
N ILE A 158 -4.60 -5.81 3.65
CA ILE A 158 -4.30 -6.84 4.66
C ILE A 158 -2.78 -6.96 4.86
N VAL A 159 -2.00 -6.95 3.79
CA VAL A 159 -0.53 -7.04 3.86
C VAL A 159 0.05 -5.80 4.54
N PHE A 160 -0.44 -4.59 4.23
CA PHE A 160 0.00 -3.35 4.85
C PHE A 160 -0.31 -3.31 6.35
N ALA A 161 -1.49 -3.79 6.75
CA ALA A 161 -1.85 -3.92 8.16
C ALA A 161 -0.95 -4.93 8.89
N TYR A 162 -0.65 -6.06 8.26
CA TYR A 162 0.24 -7.08 8.81
C TYR A 162 1.65 -6.54 9.04
N ILE A 163 2.25 -5.86 8.03
CA ILE A 163 3.60 -5.32 8.18
C ILE A 163 3.67 -4.22 9.24
N LEU A 164 2.62 -3.40 9.40
CA LEU A 164 2.52 -2.45 10.50
C LEU A 164 2.50 -3.16 11.86
N ASP A 165 1.68 -4.20 12.03
CA ASP A 165 1.55 -4.90 13.31
C ASP A 165 2.88 -5.50 13.77
N ILE A 166 3.57 -6.21 12.88
CA ILE A 166 4.83 -6.87 13.22
C ILE A 166 6.01 -5.90 13.40
N SER A 167 6.00 -4.77 12.71
CA SER A 167 7.07 -3.78 12.78
C SER A 167 6.84 -2.72 13.88
N GLY A 168 5.59 -2.42 14.19
CA GLY A 168 5.22 -1.27 15.02
C GLY A 168 5.59 0.08 14.40
N CYS A 169 5.91 0.12 13.11
CA CYS A 169 6.43 1.29 12.41
C CYS A 169 5.56 1.62 11.18
N LEU A 170 4.87 2.76 11.18
CA LEU A 170 4.02 3.18 10.06
C LEU A 170 4.80 3.25 8.74
N TRP A 171 6.06 3.72 8.77
CA TRP A 171 6.87 3.80 7.56
C TRP A 171 7.06 2.46 6.85
N SER A 172 6.93 1.33 7.55
CA SER A 172 6.99 0.02 6.90
C SER A 172 5.79 -0.23 5.98
N SER A 173 4.58 0.12 6.41
CA SER A 173 3.39 0.00 5.55
C SER A 173 3.32 1.09 4.50
N VAL A 174 3.70 2.33 4.83
CA VAL A 174 3.78 3.45 3.87
C VAL A 174 4.73 3.12 2.71
N LEU A 175 5.95 2.65 2.99
CA LEU A 175 6.92 2.32 1.94
C LEU A 175 6.44 1.14 1.07
N LEU A 176 5.86 0.13 1.70
CA LEU A 176 5.28 -0.99 0.96
C LEU A 176 4.16 -0.52 0.02
N HIS A 177 3.27 0.35 0.51
CA HIS A 177 2.18 0.93 -0.26
C HIS A 177 2.69 1.85 -1.37
N MET A 178 3.65 2.74 -1.09
CA MET A 178 4.31 3.56 -2.12
C MET A 178 4.90 2.70 -3.22
N GLY A 179 5.59 1.61 -2.87
CA GLY A 179 6.14 0.66 -3.84
C GLY A 179 5.08 0.03 -4.72
N ALA A 180 3.94 -0.34 -4.15
CA ALA A 180 2.81 -0.88 -4.89
C ALA A 180 2.22 0.12 -5.89
N ASN A 181 1.97 1.36 -5.45
CA ASN A 181 1.39 2.39 -6.30
C ASN A 181 2.34 2.87 -7.39
N ILE A 182 3.61 3.11 -7.06
CA ILE A 182 4.63 3.48 -8.06
C ILE A 182 4.77 2.39 -9.11
N TRP A 183 4.78 1.11 -8.70
CA TRP A 183 4.83 -0.01 -9.64
C TRP A 183 3.64 -0.02 -10.59
N SER A 184 2.43 0.18 -10.08
CA SER A 184 1.21 0.23 -10.91
C SER A 184 1.26 1.35 -11.95
N LEU A 185 1.90 2.48 -11.64
CA LEU A 185 2.06 3.60 -12.57
C LEU A 185 3.11 3.34 -13.65
N ILE A 186 4.24 2.71 -13.31
CA ILE A 186 5.37 2.57 -14.25
C ILE A 186 5.38 1.24 -15.01
N SER A 187 4.73 0.20 -14.49
CA SER A 187 4.82 -1.15 -15.06
C SER A 187 4.22 -1.27 -16.47
N PRO A 188 3.14 -0.58 -16.87
CA PRO A 188 2.63 -0.65 -18.23
C PRO A 188 3.65 -0.19 -19.27
N ASP A 189 4.28 0.96 -19.06
CA ASP A 189 5.31 1.50 -19.94
C ASP A 189 6.55 0.60 -19.95
N LEU A 190 6.95 0.09 -18.79
CA LEU A 190 8.07 -0.84 -18.66
C LEU A 190 7.81 -2.13 -19.45
N TYR A 191 6.61 -2.69 -19.38
CA TYR A 191 6.26 -3.89 -20.15
C TYR A 191 6.30 -3.64 -21.64
N THR A 192 5.72 -2.55 -22.10
CA THR A 192 5.75 -2.16 -23.52
C THR A 192 7.20 -2.04 -23.99
N TRP A 193 8.06 -1.40 -23.20
CA TRP A 193 9.47 -1.24 -23.51
C TRP A 193 10.25 -2.57 -23.54
N ILE A 194 9.98 -3.48 -22.61
CA ILE A 194 10.63 -4.80 -22.55
C ILE A 194 10.16 -5.67 -23.72
N ILE A 195 8.84 -5.75 -23.98
CA ILE A 195 8.26 -6.59 -25.03
C ILE A 195 8.79 -6.18 -26.40
N ALA A 196 8.92 -4.88 -26.66
CA ALA A 196 9.46 -4.37 -27.92
C ALA A 196 10.92 -4.78 -28.18
N ARG A 197 11.69 -5.12 -27.14
CA ARG A 197 13.12 -5.51 -27.25
C ARG A 197 13.36 -7.00 -27.12
N ASN A 198 12.82 -7.59 -26.06
CA ASN A 198 12.98 -9.01 -25.76
C ASN A 198 11.80 -9.50 -24.90
N PRO A 199 10.75 -10.06 -25.50
CA PRO A 199 9.58 -10.55 -24.77
C PRO A 199 9.90 -11.57 -23.67
N ALA A 200 10.96 -12.38 -23.84
CA ALA A 200 11.36 -13.37 -22.83
C ALA A 200 11.86 -12.71 -21.53
N ALA A 201 12.32 -11.47 -21.58
CA ALA A 201 12.77 -10.74 -20.39
C ALA A 201 11.63 -10.44 -19.41
N ILE A 202 10.36 -10.48 -19.84
CA ILE A 202 9.21 -10.38 -18.93
C ILE A 202 9.21 -11.49 -17.90
N MET A 203 9.55 -12.73 -18.29
CA MET A 203 9.64 -13.84 -17.35
C MET A 203 10.74 -13.62 -16.32
N ILE A 204 11.88 -13.08 -16.74
CA ILE A 204 12.98 -12.74 -15.82
C ILE A 204 12.53 -11.68 -14.82
N LEU A 205 11.81 -10.64 -15.27
CA LEU A 205 11.26 -9.61 -14.39
C LEU A 205 10.31 -10.21 -13.33
N PHE A 206 9.41 -11.10 -13.75
CA PHE A 206 8.50 -11.75 -12.81
C PHE A 206 9.23 -12.65 -11.79
N LEU A 207 10.27 -13.37 -12.23
CA LEU A 207 11.11 -14.16 -11.32
C LEU A 207 11.86 -13.28 -10.32
N ILE A 208 12.37 -12.12 -10.75
CA ILE A 208 13.01 -11.13 -9.85
C ILE A 208 12.00 -10.62 -8.82
N LEU A 209 10.81 -10.22 -9.24
CA LEU A 209 9.76 -9.73 -8.32
C LEU A 209 9.33 -10.83 -7.33
N LEU A 210 9.15 -12.06 -7.80
CA LEU A 210 8.85 -13.19 -6.94
C LEU A 210 9.96 -13.43 -5.91
N MET A 211 11.21 -13.39 -6.34
CA MET A 211 12.37 -13.52 -5.46
C MET A 211 12.42 -12.41 -4.41
N VAL A 212 12.21 -11.14 -4.82
CA VAL A 212 12.14 -10.00 -3.89
C VAL A 212 11.05 -10.19 -2.84
N MET A 213 9.87 -10.65 -3.26
CA MET A 213 8.76 -10.93 -2.35
C MET A 213 9.12 -12.03 -1.34
N ILE A 214 9.63 -13.18 -1.82
CA ILE A 214 9.96 -14.33 -0.97
C ILE A 214 11.09 -13.98 0.01
N LEU A 215 12.19 -13.39 -0.50
CA LEU A 215 13.34 -13.03 0.33
C LEU A 215 12.98 -11.93 1.34
N GLY A 216 12.16 -10.96 0.94
CA GLY A 216 11.67 -9.91 1.83
C GLY A 216 10.79 -10.47 2.94
N CYS A 217 9.83 -11.34 2.62
CA CYS A 217 9.00 -12.02 3.61
C CYS A 217 9.84 -12.84 4.58
N PHE A 218 10.81 -13.60 4.06
CA PHE A 218 11.74 -14.38 4.89
C PHE A 218 12.57 -13.49 5.81
N TYR A 219 13.14 -12.41 5.28
CA TYR A 219 13.95 -11.46 6.06
C TYR A 219 13.14 -10.85 7.21
N PHE A 220 11.96 -10.32 6.95
CA PHE A 220 11.14 -9.69 7.98
C PHE A 220 10.59 -10.71 9.00
N THR A 221 10.25 -11.93 8.57
CA THR A 221 9.87 -13.02 9.49
C THR A 221 11.01 -13.36 10.44
N LYS A 222 12.24 -13.51 9.95
CA LYS A 222 13.44 -13.73 10.78
C LYS A 222 13.69 -12.59 11.76
N ARG A 223 13.49 -11.35 11.32
CA ARG A 223 13.64 -10.16 12.17
C ARG A 223 12.64 -10.18 13.35
N VAL A 224 11.40 -10.59 13.12
CA VAL A 224 10.38 -10.76 14.17
C VAL A 224 10.80 -11.85 15.17
N GLN A 225 11.20 -13.03 14.69
CA GLN A 225 11.64 -14.15 15.54
C GLN A 225 12.86 -13.78 16.38
N GLY A 226 13.83 -13.07 15.81
CA GLY A 226 15.02 -12.60 16.53
C GLY A 226 14.71 -11.60 17.63
N ARG A 227 13.58 -10.90 17.55
CA ARG A 227 13.12 -9.95 18.58
C ARG A 227 12.46 -10.69 19.77
N SER A 228 11.63 -11.68 19.48
CA SER A 228 10.98 -12.50 20.51
C SER A 228 11.99 -13.21 21.41
N LYS A 229 13.14 -13.67 20.86
CA LYS A 229 14.20 -14.34 21.61
C LYS A 229 15.04 -13.42 22.50
N ARG A 230 14.98 -12.09 22.33
CA ARG A 230 15.74 -11.12 23.16
C ARG A 230 14.93 -10.55 24.31
N VAL A 231 13.68 -10.94 24.44
CA VAL A 231 12.75 -10.45 25.49
C VAL A 231 12.56 -11.54 26.58
N ILE A 232 13.20 -12.71 26.40
CA ILE A 232 13.33 -13.78 27.40
C ILE A 232 14.74 -13.70 28.01
#